data_1aaa6f3722c39cea48788554d2b179b4
#
_entry.id   1aaa6f3722c39cea48788554d2b179b4
#
_cell.length_a   1.000
_cell.length_b   1.000
_cell.length_c   1.000
_cell.angle_alpha   90.00
_cell.angle_beta   90.00
_cell.angle_gamma   90.00
#
_symmetry.space_group_name_H-M   'P 1'
#
loop_
_entity.id
_entity.type
_entity.pdbx_description
1 polymer ?
#
loop_
_entity_poly.entity_id
_entity_poly.type
_entity_poly.pdbx_seq_one_letter_code
_entity_poly.pdbx_strand_id
1 'polypeptide(L)'
;MNNPVDAAAAWFDQGFNCAQSVLVAFAAQLGLDESRALKLASPFGGGVSRRGEVCGAVTGALMVLGLAQGSDTPAGKESAYLLGQDFLQRFEVRHGTILCRKLINYDISTPEGLQQARERGVFTALCPLFVRNATEIARTLLAKSP
;
A
#
# COMPACT_ATOMS: atom_id res chain seq x y z
N MET A 1 -14.86 -10.16 -13.61
CA MET A 1 -14.48 -9.71 -12.28
C MET A 1 -13.07 -9.16 -12.29
N ASN A 2 -12.92 -8.03 -11.68
CA ASN A 2 -11.63 -7.37 -11.72
C ASN A 2 -10.64 -8.04 -10.78
N ASN A 3 -9.49 -8.37 -11.32
CA ASN A 3 -8.35 -8.78 -10.52
C ASN A 3 -7.90 -7.58 -9.69
N PRO A 4 -7.80 -7.70 -8.35
CA PRO A 4 -7.38 -6.57 -7.51
C PRO A 4 -6.02 -5.98 -7.91
N VAL A 5 -5.10 -6.80 -8.39
CA VAL A 5 -3.77 -6.34 -8.82
C VAL A 5 -3.90 -5.38 -10.00
N ASP A 6 -4.68 -5.77 -11.01
CA ASP A 6 -4.93 -4.91 -12.18
C ASP A 6 -5.73 -3.67 -11.80
N ALA A 7 -6.71 -3.82 -10.91
CA ALA A 7 -7.50 -2.69 -10.43
C ALA A 7 -6.62 -1.67 -9.70
N ALA A 8 -5.74 -2.11 -8.81
CA ALA A 8 -4.83 -1.22 -8.10
C ALA A 8 -3.91 -0.47 -9.06
N ALA A 9 -3.37 -1.17 -10.05
CA ALA A 9 -2.52 -0.54 -11.06
C ALA A 9 -3.29 0.52 -11.85
N ALA A 10 -4.56 0.23 -12.21
CA ALA A 10 -5.40 1.17 -12.95
C ALA A 10 -5.69 2.43 -12.12
N TRP A 11 -5.97 2.29 -10.82
CA TRP A 11 -6.16 3.44 -9.95
C TRP A 11 -4.89 4.29 -9.85
N PHE A 12 -3.74 3.64 -9.73
CA PHE A 12 -2.46 4.35 -9.70
C PHE A 12 -2.23 5.15 -10.98
N ASP A 13 -2.55 4.56 -12.13
CA ASP A 13 -2.41 5.23 -13.43
C ASP A 13 -3.30 6.46 -13.56
N GLN A 14 -4.41 6.51 -12.82
CA GLN A 14 -5.30 7.67 -12.80
C GLN A 14 -4.78 8.82 -11.93
N GLY A 15 -3.66 8.63 -11.25
CA GLY A 15 -3.04 9.69 -10.45
C GLY A 15 -3.24 9.56 -8.94
N PHE A 16 -3.90 8.50 -8.47
CA PHE A 16 -4.03 8.26 -7.04
C PHE A 16 -2.71 7.71 -6.48
N ASN A 17 -2.47 7.91 -5.19
CA ASN A 17 -1.22 7.45 -4.60
C ASN A 17 -1.23 5.95 -4.33
N CYS A 18 -0.08 5.41 -3.91
CA CYS A 18 0.09 3.98 -3.67
C CYS A 18 -0.91 3.42 -2.66
N ALA A 19 -1.10 4.13 -1.54
CA ALA A 19 -2.00 3.66 -0.48
C ALA A 19 -3.46 3.67 -0.93
N GLN A 20 -3.87 4.75 -1.61
CA GLN A 20 -5.22 4.84 -2.16
C GLN A 20 -5.49 3.74 -3.16
N SER A 21 -4.53 3.50 -4.04
CA SER A 21 -4.68 2.52 -5.13
C SER A 21 -4.86 1.10 -4.60
N VAL A 22 -4.07 0.71 -3.60
CA VAL A 22 -4.19 -0.62 -3.00
C VAL A 22 -5.49 -0.76 -2.21
N LEU A 23 -5.81 0.20 -1.35
CA LEU A 23 -7.01 0.09 -0.51
C LEU A 23 -8.28 0.07 -1.35
N VAL A 24 -8.42 0.98 -2.32
CA VAL A 24 -9.65 1.08 -3.11
C VAL A 24 -9.87 -0.14 -4.00
N ALA A 25 -8.79 -0.82 -4.40
CA ALA A 25 -8.91 -2.03 -5.21
C ALA A 25 -9.68 -3.16 -4.51
N PHE A 26 -9.69 -3.17 -3.17
CA PHE A 26 -10.41 -4.16 -2.37
C PHE A 26 -11.69 -3.61 -1.73
N ALA A 27 -11.90 -2.30 -1.81
CA ALA A 27 -12.94 -1.63 -1.00
C ALA A 27 -14.34 -2.22 -1.22
N ALA A 28 -14.73 -2.39 -2.48
CA ALA A 28 -16.08 -2.87 -2.82
C ALA A 28 -16.35 -4.25 -2.22
N GLN A 29 -15.43 -5.18 -2.40
CA GLN A 29 -15.60 -6.55 -1.92
C GLN A 29 -15.53 -6.66 -0.40
N LEU A 30 -14.94 -5.68 0.25
CA LEU A 30 -14.83 -5.64 1.72
C LEU A 30 -15.87 -4.73 2.37
N GLY A 31 -16.80 -4.21 1.60
CA GLY A 31 -17.89 -3.38 2.13
C GLY A 31 -17.48 -1.97 2.53
N LEU A 32 -16.36 -1.48 2.02
CA LEU A 32 -15.92 -0.11 2.27
C LEU A 32 -16.26 0.76 1.07
N ASP A 33 -16.93 1.88 1.34
CA ASP A 33 -17.27 2.85 0.32
C ASP A 33 -16.02 3.37 -0.41
N GLU A 34 -16.09 3.44 -1.74
CA GLU A 34 -14.95 3.86 -2.56
C GLU A 34 -14.43 5.24 -2.19
N SER A 35 -15.32 6.21 -2.03
CA SER A 35 -14.94 7.57 -1.66
C SER A 35 -14.25 7.60 -0.29
N ARG A 36 -14.77 6.84 0.67
CA ARG A 36 -14.17 6.74 2.01
C ARG A 36 -12.81 6.08 1.98
N ALA A 37 -12.66 5.05 1.15
CA ALA A 37 -11.37 4.38 0.98
C ALA A 37 -10.32 5.36 0.46
N LEU A 38 -10.67 6.12 -0.57
CA LEU A 38 -9.77 7.11 -1.15
C LEU A 38 -9.38 8.20 -0.16
N LYS A 39 -10.36 8.69 0.62
CA LYS A 39 -10.10 9.71 1.63
C LYS A 39 -9.22 9.19 2.76
N LEU A 40 -9.55 8.00 3.28
CA LEU A 40 -8.82 7.40 4.39
C LEU A 40 -7.34 7.23 4.08
N ALA A 41 -7.03 6.75 2.88
CA ALA A 41 -5.66 6.45 2.48
C ALA A 41 -4.92 7.69 1.91
N SER A 42 -5.61 8.80 1.67
CA SER A 42 -5.02 9.94 0.98
C SER A 42 -3.75 10.51 1.63
N PRO A 43 -3.61 10.59 2.97
CA PRO A 43 -2.37 11.11 3.56
C PRO A 43 -1.22 10.10 3.59
N PHE A 44 -1.44 8.86 3.16
CA PHE A 44 -0.43 7.80 3.30
C PHE A 44 0.47 7.64 2.07
N GLY A 45 0.29 8.42 1.04
CA GLY A 45 1.17 8.42 -0.13
C GLY A 45 2.53 9.02 0.18
N GLY A 46 3.53 8.66 -0.63
CA GLY A 46 4.88 9.20 -0.48
C GLY A 46 5.57 8.78 0.81
N GLY A 47 5.25 7.61 1.33
CA GLY A 47 5.81 7.15 2.60
C GLY A 47 5.33 7.97 3.77
N VAL A 48 4.04 8.11 3.91
CA VAL A 48 3.29 8.93 4.88
C VAL A 48 3.54 10.43 4.60
N SER A 49 2.67 10.98 3.77
CA SER A 49 2.67 12.42 3.43
C SER A 49 4.04 12.93 2.95
N ARG A 50 4.69 12.13 2.10
CA ARG A 50 6.00 12.45 1.49
C ARG A 50 7.16 12.54 2.48
N ARG A 51 7.04 11.92 3.64
CA ARG A 51 8.17 11.84 4.56
C ARG A 51 9.15 10.72 4.22
N GLY A 52 8.86 9.91 3.22
CA GLY A 52 9.76 8.84 2.82
C GLY A 52 9.83 7.67 3.81
N GLU A 53 8.83 7.55 4.66
CA GLU A 53 8.73 6.47 5.64
C GLU A 53 8.09 5.23 5.02
N VAL A 54 7.21 4.53 5.70
CA VAL A 54 6.66 3.27 5.16
C VAL A 54 5.93 3.52 3.84
N CYS A 55 6.25 2.70 2.84
CA CYS A 55 5.67 2.77 1.51
C CYS A 55 4.13 2.74 1.57
N GLY A 56 3.48 3.61 0.80
CA GLY A 56 2.01 3.67 0.75
C GLY A 56 1.36 2.38 0.28
N ALA A 57 2.01 1.63 -0.60
CA ALA A 57 1.51 0.33 -1.01
C ALA A 57 1.45 -0.64 0.18
N VAL A 58 2.43 -0.55 1.08
CA VAL A 58 2.47 -1.37 2.30
C VAL A 58 1.37 -0.94 3.27
N THR A 59 1.26 0.34 3.58
CA THR A 59 0.22 0.82 4.50
C THR A 59 -1.17 0.57 3.98
N GLY A 60 -1.39 0.78 2.67
CA GLY A 60 -2.67 0.47 2.04
C GLY A 60 -3.02 -1.02 2.15
N ALA A 61 -2.06 -1.90 1.92
CA ALA A 61 -2.28 -3.34 2.06
C ALA A 61 -2.56 -3.73 3.50
N LEU A 62 -1.88 -3.12 4.47
CA LEU A 62 -2.18 -3.37 5.89
C LEU A 62 -3.61 -2.95 6.24
N MET A 63 -4.10 -1.86 5.67
CA MET A 63 -5.50 -1.44 5.84
C MET A 63 -6.46 -2.48 5.25
N VAL A 64 -6.14 -3.03 4.08
CA VAL A 64 -6.93 -4.10 3.47
C VAL A 64 -7.02 -5.31 4.40
N LEU A 65 -5.88 -5.75 4.91
CA LEU A 65 -5.83 -6.90 5.81
C LEU A 65 -6.60 -6.62 7.10
N GLY A 66 -6.47 -5.42 7.64
CA GLY A 66 -7.20 -5.01 8.84
C GLY A 66 -8.70 -5.00 8.61
N LEU A 67 -9.13 -4.48 7.48
CA LEU A 67 -10.55 -4.42 7.14
C LEU A 67 -11.13 -5.82 6.97
N ALA A 68 -10.39 -6.73 6.37
CA ALA A 68 -10.85 -8.09 6.09
C ALA A 68 -10.78 -9.01 7.32
N GLN A 69 -9.71 -8.93 8.11
CA GLN A 69 -9.41 -9.91 9.16
C GLN A 69 -8.94 -9.27 10.46
N GLY A 70 -9.00 -7.97 10.56
CA GLY A 70 -8.62 -7.27 11.78
C GLY A 70 -9.65 -7.46 12.89
N SER A 71 -9.36 -6.89 14.05
CA SER A 71 -10.20 -7.02 15.23
C SER A 71 -10.61 -5.64 15.73
N ASP A 72 -11.85 -5.55 16.20
CA ASP A 72 -12.36 -4.36 16.87
C ASP A 72 -12.34 -4.48 18.39
N THR A 73 -11.63 -5.48 18.91
CA THR A 73 -11.50 -5.70 20.36
C THR A 73 -10.03 -5.75 20.77
N PRO A 74 -9.71 -5.37 22.02
CA PRO A 74 -8.32 -5.51 22.52
C PRO A 74 -7.80 -6.94 22.46
N ALA A 75 -8.66 -7.92 22.64
CA ALA A 75 -8.25 -9.33 22.63
C ALA A 75 -7.74 -9.78 21.26
N GLY A 76 -8.18 -9.15 20.18
CA GLY A 76 -7.76 -9.50 18.82
C GLY A 76 -6.47 -8.80 18.36
N LYS A 77 -5.87 -7.98 19.19
CA LYS A 77 -4.72 -7.16 18.81
C LYS A 77 -3.52 -7.99 18.36
N GLU A 78 -3.18 -9.03 19.11
CA GLU A 78 -2.03 -9.87 18.79
C GLU A 78 -2.20 -10.59 17.46
N SER A 79 -3.39 -11.09 17.18
CA SER A 79 -3.70 -11.75 15.92
C SER A 79 -3.54 -10.77 14.74
N ALA A 80 -4.00 -9.53 14.89
CA ALA A 80 -3.85 -8.50 13.88
C ALA A 80 -2.37 -8.17 13.64
N TYR A 81 -1.57 -8.10 14.71
CA TYR A 81 -0.13 -7.83 14.57
C TYR A 81 0.59 -8.96 13.84
N LEU A 82 0.24 -10.21 14.12
CA LEU A 82 0.84 -11.35 13.44
C LEU A 82 0.54 -11.32 11.93
N LEU A 83 -0.68 -10.98 11.56
CA LEU A 83 -1.07 -10.84 10.16
C LEU A 83 -0.26 -9.75 9.47
N GLY A 84 -0.15 -8.60 10.12
CA GLY A 84 0.65 -7.48 9.59
C GLY A 84 2.12 -7.84 9.46
N GLN A 85 2.69 -8.53 10.46
CA GLN A 85 4.08 -8.97 10.42
C GLN A 85 4.34 -9.93 9.27
N ASP A 86 3.42 -10.84 8.99
CA ASP A 86 3.53 -11.76 7.85
C ASP A 86 3.58 -10.98 6.53
N PHE A 87 2.69 -10.01 6.36
CA PHE A 87 2.71 -9.16 5.18
C PHE A 87 4.05 -8.41 5.03
N LEU A 88 4.49 -7.76 6.11
CA LEU A 88 5.71 -6.96 6.09
C LEU A 88 6.92 -7.82 5.73
N GLN A 89 7.02 -9.01 6.28
CA GLN A 89 8.12 -9.91 5.97
C GLN A 89 8.12 -10.32 4.51
N ARG A 90 6.97 -10.65 3.95
CA ARG A 90 6.86 -11.03 2.54
C ARG A 90 7.24 -9.88 1.60
N PHE A 91 6.83 -8.67 1.95
CA PHE A 91 7.19 -7.50 1.14
C PHE A 91 8.70 -7.24 1.22
N GLU A 92 9.28 -7.31 2.43
CA GLU A 92 10.72 -7.10 2.59
C GLU A 92 11.56 -8.14 1.88
N VAL A 93 11.11 -9.39 1.82
CA VAL A 93 11.80 -10.44 1.06
C VAL A 93 11.87 -10.06 -0.42
N ARG A 94 10.80 -9.49 -0.97
CA ARG A 94 10.77 -9.13 -2.39
C ARG A 94 11.54 -7.85 -2.72
N HIS A 95 11.51 -6.86 -1.81
CA HIS A 95 11.99 -5.51 -2.13
C HIS A 95 13.14 -5.03 -1.26
N GLY A 96 13.51 -5.78 -0.23
CA GLY A 96 14.62 -5.45 0.65
C GLY A 96 14.30 -4.47 1.76
N THR A 97 13.21 -3.73 1.65
CA THR A 97 12.81 -2.70 2.62
C THR A 97 11.33 -2.36 2.46
N ILE A 98 10.73 -1.76 3.48
CA ILE A 98 9.39 -1.20 3.40
C ILE A 98 9.41 0.33 3.32
N LEU A 99 10.60 0.94 3.38
CA LEU A 99 10.71 2.40 3.44
C LEU A 99 10.72 3.03 2.06
N CYS A 100 9.82 3.97 1.85
CA CYS A 100 9.67 4.67 0.57
C CYS A 100 11.00 5.25 0.09
N ARG A 101 11.74 5.97 0.95
CA ARG A 101 13.00 6.61 0.55
C ARG A 101 14.07 5.62 0.11
N LYS A 102 14.03 4.39 0.63
CA LYS A 102 14.96 3.34 0.22
C LYS A 102 14.50 2.63 -1.03
N LEU A 103 13.20 2.42 -1.16
CA LEU A 103 12.62 1.78 -2.35
C LEU A 103 12.84 2.62 -3.61
N ILE A 104 12.66 3.93 -3.53
CA ILE A 104 12.82 4.82 -4.67
C ILE A 104 14.22 5.48 -4.73
N ASN A 105 14.97 5.39 -3.65
CA ASN A 105 16.34 5.93 -3.54
C ASN A 105 16.42 7.47 -3.72
N TYR A 106 15.41 8.16 -3.17
CA TYR A 106 15.33 9.63 -3.16
C TYR A 106 14.71 10.08 -1.85
N ASP A 107 15.18 11.21 -1.33
CA ASP A 107 14.56 11.86 -0.19
C ASP A 107 13.50 12.86 -0.69
N ILE A 108 12.26 12.40 -0.77
CA ILE A 108 11.15 13.23 -1.27
C ILE A 108 10.55 14.12 -0.19
N SER A 109 11.13 14.10 1.02
CA SER A 109 10.72 15.03 2.08
C SER A 109 11.27 16.44 1.87
N THR A 110 12.24 16.59 0.97
CA THR A 110 12.79 17.89 0.58
C THR A 110 12.27 18.30 -0.80
N PRO A 111 12.11 19.61 -1.07
CA PRO A 111 11.72 20.06 -2.42
C PRO A 111 12.67 19.59 -3.51
N GLU A 112 13.97 19.60 -3.24
CA GLU A 112 15.00 19.20 -4.21
C GLU A 112 14.91 17.70 -4.52
N GLY A 113 14.79 16.87 -3.49
CA GLY A 113 14.67 15.42 -3.67
C GLY A 113 13.41 15.04 -4.41
N LEU A 114 12.29 15.68 -4.08
CA LEU A 114 11.01 15.47 -4.77
C LEU A 114 11.12 15.86 -6.25
N GLN A 115 11.71 17.00 -6.54
CA GLN A 115 11.87 17.46 -7.91
C GLN A 115 12.75 16.49 -8.71
N GLN A 116 13.86 16.05 -8.14
CA GLN A 116 14.75 15.09 -8.79
C GLN A 116 14.05 13.77 -9.09
N ALA A 117 13.26 13.27 -8.13
CA ALA A 117 12.51 12.03 -8.32
C ALA A 117 11.49 12.17 -9.47
N ARG A 118 10.80 13.31 -9.54
CA ARG A 118 9.85 13.59 -10.61
C ARG A 118 10.54 13.69 -11.97
N GLU A 119 11.66 14.42 -12.05
CA GLU A 119 12.40 14.59 -13.30
C GLU A 119 12.92 13.26 -13.83
N ARG A 120 13.32 12.35 -12.93
CA ARG A 120 13.84 11.04 -13.30
C ARG A 120 12.73 10.03 -13.56
N GLY A 121 11.46 10.40 -13.40
CA GLY A 121 10.33 9.51 -13.63
C GLY A 121 10.27 8.34 -12.67
N VAL A 122 10.80 8.48 -11.46
CA VAL A 122 10.93 7.41 -10.49
C VAL A 122 9.56 6.86 -10.07
N PHE A 123 8.59 7.73 -9.88
CA PHE A 123 7.27 7.33 -9.41
C PHE A 123 6.54 6.47 -10.43
N THR A 124 6.65 6.80 -11.72
CA THR A 124 6.02 6.01 -12.78
C THR A 124 6.81 4.75 -13.12
N ALA A 125 8.12 4.76 -12.88
CA ALA A 125 8.96 3.61 -13.19
C ALA A 125 8.92 2.53 -12.11
N LEU A 126 8.89 2.91 -10.83
CA LEU A 126 9.05 1.97 -9.72
C LEU A 126 7.77 1.71 -8.93
N CYS A 127 6.98 2.74 -8.64
CA CYS A 127 5.83 2.62 -7.75
C CYS A 127 4.76 1.64 -8.23
N PRO A 128 4.48 1.52 -9.54
CA PRO A 128 3.52 0.51 -9.99
C PRO A 128 3.89 -0.92 -9.59
N LEU A 129 5.17 -1.25 -9.54
CA LEU A 129 5.63 -2.56 -9.09
C LEU A 129 5.30 -2.78 -7.62
N PHE A 130 5.52 -1.78 -6.77
CA PHE A 130 5.22 -1.89 -5.34
C PHE A 130 3.72 -2.04 -5.10
N VAL A 131 2.91 -1.29 -5.85
CA VAL A 131 1.44 -1.37 -5.78
C VAL A 131 0.99 -2.78 -6.18
N ARG A 132 1.48 -3.31 -7.28
CA ARG A 132 1.11 -4.65 -7.75
C ARG A 132 1.54 -5.72 -6.76
N ASN A 133 2.76 -5.67 -6.28
CA ASN A 133 3.27 -6.70 -5.37
C ASN A 133 2.61 -6.65 -4.00
N ALA A 134 2.36 -5.47 -3.46
CA ALA A 134 1.63 -5.34 -2.20
C ALA A 134 0.21 -5.90 -2.32
N THR A 135 -0.47 -5.59 -3.42
CA THR A 135 -1.82 -6.09 -3.68
C THR A 135 -1.82 -7.62 -3.80
N GLU A 136 -0.83 -8.18 -4.51
CA GLU A 136 -0.73 -9.63 -4.68
C GLU A 136 -0.48 -10.35 -3.36
N ILE A 137 0.41 -9.81 -2.52
CA ILE A 137 0.69 -10.38 -1.20
C ILE A 137 -0.56 -10.34 -0.34
N ALA A 138 -1.26 -9.19 -0.30
CA ALA A 138 -2.50 -9.07 0.45
C ALA A 138 -3.55 -10.08 -0.02
N ARG A 139 -3.72 -10.21 -1.33
CA ARG A 139 -4.66 -11.17 -1.90
C ARG A 139 -4.32 -12.59 -1.48
N THR A 140 -3.05 -12.96 -1.52
CA THR A 140 -2.59 -14.28 -1.11
C THR A 140 -2.89 -14.56 0.35
N LEU A 141 -2.65 -13.59 1.22
CA LEU A 141 -2.92 -13.74 2.65
C LEU A 141 -4.41 -13.84 2.94
N LEU A 142 -5.24 -13.09 2.21
CA LEU A 142 -6.70 -13.20 2.36
C LEU A 142 -7.22 -14.56 1.92
N ALA A 143 -6.65 -15.14 0.87
CA ALA A 143 -7.06 -16.45 0.37
C ALA A 143 -6.73 -17.59 1.33
N LYS A 144 -5.74 -17.40 2.22
CA LYS A 144 -5.36 -18.41 3.23
C LYS A 144 -6.25 -18.40 4.45
N SER A 145 -7.10 -17.40 4.57
CA SER A 145 -7.97 -17.25 5.74
C SER A 145 -9.02 -18.36 5.75
N PRO A 146 -9.27 -19.00 6.91
CA PRO A 146 -10.36 -19.96 7.04
C PRO A 146 -11.71 -19.27 6.93
#